data_55b1ac7f82238b9f7c2ac77f2d9cc14b
#
_entry.id   55b1ac7f82238b9f7c2ac77f2d9cc14b
#
_cell.length_a   1.000
_cell.length_b   1.000
_cell.length_c   1.000
_cell.angle_alpha   90.00
_cell.angle_beta   90.00
_cell.angle_gamma   90.00
#
_symmetry.space_group_name_H-M   'P 1'
#
loop_
_entity.id
_entity.type
_entity.pdbx_description
1 polymer ?
#
loop_
_entity_poly.entity_id
_entity_poly.type
_entity_poly.pdbx_seq_one_letter_code
_entity_poly.pdbx_strand_id
1 'polypeptide(L)'
;MSLTPPATKSSGTSSHQTYPHKMLTGRAYAWLDPEAYGKVTPYTNPDESPYDYYAVGHTSTSISGMAKARDLLGGSERIMAVIGNGSLTGGMAYEGLNNAALEKGNLVIVINDNQWSIDQNVGGLTTALKKLRDSKGQDPENPFKAFGFDYRYVADGNDLESMINAFSEIRDVNHPLFLHINTLKGKGYQPAIEDEEKHHWVRPFNLSDDSSKSITAGSTPAGIAIKTVASAIDGGQENIMAITAAIPGVFGLDTFKESYPDHYLDVGIAEQDSVAFAAGFAKAGGQPVLFENSTFPAAGL
;
A
#
# COMPACT_ATOMS: atom_id res chain seq x y z
N MET A 1 -2.28 -37.81 1.98
CA MET A 1 -3.26 -36.88 1.37
C MET A 1 -2.48 -35.99 0.43
N SER A 2 -2.65 -36.15 -0.86
CA SER A 2 -2.07 -35.24 -1.86
C SER A 2 -2.84 -33.91 -1.76
N LEU A 3 -2.21 -32.92 -1.16
CA LEU A 3 -2.70 -31.54 -1.25
C LEU A 3 -2.43 -31.09 -2.68
N THR A 4 -3.43 -31.21 -3.53
CA THR A 4 -3.43 -30.48 -4.79
C THR A 4 -3.28 -29.00 -4.48
N PRO A 5 -2.36 -28.27 -5.14
CA PRO A 5 -2.22 -26.84 -4.96
C PRO A 5 -3.57 -26.16 -5.09
N PRO A 6 -3.90 -25.18 -4.26
CA PRO A 6 -5.20 -24.53 -4.34
C PRO A 6 -5.40 -23.95 -5.74
N ALA A 7 -6.59 -24.19 -6.30
CA ALA A 7 -7.01 -23.64 -7.59
C ALA A 7 -7.19 -22.10 -7.56
N THR A 8 -6.53 -21.43 -6.63
CA THR A 8 -6.56 -19.98 -6.46
C THR A 8 -5.17 -19.43 -6.69
N LYS A 9 -5.02 -18.57 -7.68
CA LYS A 9 -3.81 -17.81 -7.93
C LYS A 9 -4.01 -16.42 -7.34
N SER A 10 -3.13 -16.02 -6.43
CA SER A 10 -3.19 -14.72 -5.79
C SER A 10 -1.98 -13.88 -6.18
N SER A 11 -2.22 -12.61 -6.47
CA SER A 11 -1.22 -11.57 -6.57
C SER A 11 -1.39 -10.64 -5.38
N GLY A 12 -0.33 -10.39 -4.64
CA GLY A 12 -0.31 -9.44 -3.54
C GLY A 12 0.66 -8.31 -3.84
N THR A 13 0.41 -7.15 -3.25
CA THR A 13 1.42 -6.10 -3.22
C THR A 13 2.64 -6.63 -2.47
N SER A 14 3.82 -6.44 -3.03
CA SER A 14 5.08 -6.83 -2.41
C SER A 14 5.40 -5.88 -1.26
N SER A 15 4.78 -6.07 -0.13
CA SER A 15 5.02 -5.27 1.04
C SER A 15 5.09 -6.16 2.29
N HIS A 16 4.84 -5.60 3.44
CA HIS A 16 4.92 -6.29 4.72
C HIS A 16 4.08 -7.58 4.81
N GLN A 17 3.02 -7.72 4.00
CA GLN A 17 2.23 -8.95 3.91
C GLN A 17 3.03 -10.16 3.42
N THR A 18 4.13 -9.96 2.72
CA THR A 18 5.01 -11.03 2.25
C THR A 18 5.64 -11.80 3.42
N TYR A 19 6.01 -11.12 4.49
CA TYR A 19 6.60 -11.76 5.67
C TYR A 19 5.64 -12.72 6.37
N PRO A 20 4.44 -12.30 6.81
CA PRO A 20 3.50 -13.25 7.42
C PRO A 20 3.07 -14.34 6.43
N HIS A 21 2.92 -14.05 5.13
CA HIS A 21 2.65 -15.06 4.12
C HIS A 21 3.73 -16.15 4.12
N LYS A 22 5.00 -15.77 4.07
CA LYS A 22 6.11 -16.73 4.09
C LYS A 22 6.20 -17.50 5.41
N MET A 23 5.96 -16.83 6.54
CA MET A 23 5.93 -17.50 7.86
C MET A 23 4.82 -18.55 7.91
N LEU A 24 3.60 -18.20 7.49
CA LEU A 24 2.44 -19.09 7.51
C LEU A 24 2.54 -20.24 6.49
N THR A 25 3.36 -20.09 5.46
CA THR A 25 3.62 -21.13 4.45
C THR A 25 4.91 -21.92 4.72
N GLY A 26 5.39 -21.94 5.96
CA GLY A 26 6.43 -22.84 6.45
C GLY A 26 7.86 -22.30 6.41
N ARG A 27 8.03 -21.00 6.14
CA ARG A 27 9.35 -20.36 6.05
C ARG A 27 9.69 -19.43 7.21
N ALA A 28 9.00 -19.56 8.35
CA ALA A 28 9.25 -18.77 9.56
C ALA A 28 10.70 -18.87 10.06
N TYR A 29 11.38 -20.00 9.78
CA TYR A 29 12.77 -20.20 10.11
C TYR A 29 13.70 -19.09 9.61
N ALA A 30 13.38 -18.46 8.48
CA ALA A 30 14.19 -17.39 7.91
C ALA A 30 14.31 -16.15 8.81
N TRP A 31 13.41 -15.99 9.76
CA TRP A 31 13.41 -14.89 10.75
C TRP A 31 13.67 -15.36 12.17
N LEU A 32 13.49 -16.65 12.46
CA LEU A 32 13.65 -17.21 13.80
C LEU A 32 15.03 -17.83 14.01
N ASP A 33 15.71 -18.22 12.93
CA ASP A 33 17.04 -18.81 12.95
C ASP A 33 18.05 -17.82 12.36
N PRO A 34 19.00 -17.31 13.16
CA PRO A 34 20.04 -16.39 12.67
C PRO A 34 20.89 -16.94 11.52
N GLU A 35 21.08 -18.27 11.46
CA GLU A 35 21.85 -18.92 10.38
C GLU A 35 21.06 -19.01 9.07
N ALA A 36 19.75 -18.84 9.14
CA ALA A 36 18.87 -18.84 7.98
C ALA A 36 18.58 -17.43 7.44
N TYR A 37 19.06 -16.38 8.11
CA TYR A 37 18.85 -15.00 7.66
C TYR A 37 19.37 -14.79 6.24
N GLY A 38 18.52 -14.23 5.38
CA GLY A 38 18.83 -14.00 3.97
C GLY A 38 18.70 -15.21 3.03
N LYS A 39 18.33 -16.40 3.55
CA LYS A 39 18.07 -17.59 2.71
C LYS A 39 16.72 -17.58 2.01
N VAL A 40 15.82 -16.69 2.41
CA VAL A 40 14.51 -16.49 1.80
C VAL A 40 14.46 -15.09 1.24
N THR A 41 13.99 -14.96 0.00
CA THR A 41 13.86 -13.63 -0.63
C THR A 41 12.81 -12.78 0.11
N PRO A 42 12.98 -11.45 0.15
CA PRO A 42 11.99 -10.57 0.79
C PRO A 42 10.66 -10.52 0.04
N TYR A 43 10.64 -10.89 -1.24
CA TYR A 43 9.45 -10.92 -2.09
C TYR A 43 8.94 -12.35 -2.28
N THR A 44 7.68 -12.49 -2.74
CA THR A 44 7.18 -13.79 -3.17
C THR A 44 8.03 -14.32 -4.32
N ASN A 45 8.36 -15.61 -4.24
CA ASN A 45 9.21 -16.26 -5.22
C ASN A 45 8.66 -17.67 -5.54
N PRO A 46 8.14 -17.89 -6.76
CA PRO A 46 7.58 -19.19 -7.15
C PRO A 46 8.57 -20.36 -7.04
N ASP A 47 9.87 -20.10 -7.14
CA ASP A 47 10.91 -21.12 -6.99
C ASP A 47 11.08 -21.57 -5.53
N GLU A 48 10.67 -20.75 -4.58
CA GLU A 48 10.73 -21.07 -3.14
C GLU A 48 9.50 -21.83 -2.66
N SER A 49 8.34 -21.58 -3.23
CA SER A 49 7.08 -22.17 -2.77
C SER A 49 5.98 -22.08 -3.84
N PRO A 50 5.16 -23.14 -4.01
CA PRO A 50 4.00 -23.08 -4.89
C PRO A 50 2.91 -22.12 -4.42
N TYR A 51 3.02 -21.60 -3.19
CA TYR A 51 2.14 -20.56 -2.66
C TYR A 51 2.58 -19.15 -3.01
N ASP A 52 3.83 -18.97 -3.46
CA ASP A 52 4.38 -17.71 -3.91
C ASP A 52 4.13 -17.57 -5.41
N TYR A 53 2.94 -17.19 -5.79
CA TYR A 53 2.63 -17.19 -7.21
C TYR A 53 3.16 -15.95 -7.94
N TYR A 54 2.80 -14.75 -7.49
CA TYR A 54 3.27 -13.51 -8.11
C TYR A 54 3.06 -12.30 -7.18
N ALA A 55 4.01 -11.38 -7.18
CA ALA A 55 3.88 -10.10 -6.50
C ALA A 55 4.47 -8.97 -7.35
N VAL A 56 3.76 -7.88 -7.46
CA VAL A 56 4.19 -6.67 -8.16
C VAL A 56 3.94 -5.45 -7.28
N GLY A 57 4.95 -4.96 -6.62
CA GLY A 57 4.98 -3.69 -5.91
C GLY A 57 3.61 -3.16 -5.46
N HIS A 58 3.34 -1.90 -5.74
CA HIS A 58 2.09 -1.23 -5.41
C HIS A 58 0.94 -1.47 -6.41
N THR A 59 1.12 -2.35 -7.41
CA THR A 59 0.15 -2.53 -8.48
C THR A 59 -0.49 -3.90 -8.47
N SER A 60 -1.78 -3.95 -8.72
CA SER A 60 -2.54 -5.18 -8.93
C SER A 60 -2.96 -5.38 -10.39
N THR A 61 -2.40 -4.60 -11.31
CA THR A 61 -2.75 -4.64 -12.74
C THR A 61 -2.45 -5.96 -13.43
N SER A 62 -1.42 -6.67 -12.96
CA SER A 62 -1.02 -7.98 -13.51
C SER A 62 -2.11 -9.04 -13.40
N ILE A 63 -3.06 -8.89 -12.48
CA ILE A 63 -4.14 -9.86 -12.29
C ILE A 63 -5.12 -9.90 -13.48
N SER A 64 -5.35 -8.78 -14.16
CA SER A 64 -6.15 -8.76 -15.38
C SER A 64 -5.49 -9.59 -16.47
N GLY A 65 -4.14 -9.50 -16.62
CA GLY A 65 -3.39 -10.37 -17.51
C GLY A 65 -3.48 -11.84 -17.13
N MET A 66 -3.42 -12.17 -15.83
CA MET A 66 -3.59 -13.54 -15.34
C MET A 66 -5.01 -14.07 -15.59
N ALA A 67 -6.04 -13.25 -15.36
CA ALA A 67 -7.43 -13.61 -15.64
C ALA A 67 -7.63 -13.87 -17.12
N LYS A 68 -7.09 -13.00 -17.97
CA LYS A 68 -7.15 -13.16 -19.43
C LYS A 68 -6.43 -14.42 -19.92
N ALA A 69 -5.24 -14.70 -19.39
CA ALA A 69 -4.50 -15.91 -19.72
C ALA A 69 -5.26 -17.18 -19.30
N ARG A 70 -5.82 -17.19 -18.08
CA ARG A 70 -6.69 -18.27 -17.61
C ARG A 70 -7.83 -18.53 -18.57
N ASP A 71 -8.55 -17.48 -18.97
CA ASP A 71 -9.72 -17.62 -19.85
C ASP A 71 -9.33 -18.15 -21.24
N LEU A 72 -8.23 -17.65 -21.79
CA LEU A 72 -7.71 -18.12 -23.10
C LEU A 72 -7.24 -19.59 -23.07
N LEU A 73 -6.71 -20.02 -21.93
CA LEU A 73 -6.23 -21.39 -21.75
C LEU A 73 -7.33 -22.35 -21.27
N GLY A 74 -8.55 -21.87 -21.07
CA GLY A 74 -9.67 -22.69 -20.57
C GLY A 74 -9.48 -23.12 -19.11
N GLY A 75 -8.71 -22.35 -18.34
CA GLY A 75 -8.48 -22.59 -16.92
C GLY A 75 -9.69 -22.21 -16.06
N SER A 76 -9.70 -22.70 -14.81
CA SER A 76 -10.76 -22.43 -13.83
C SER A 76 -10.25 -21.83 -12.53
N GLU A 77 -9.01 -21.41 -12.51
CA GLU A 77 -8.37 -20.84 -11.32
C GLU A 77 -9.07 -19.53 -10.90
N ARG A 78 -9.21 -19.35 -9.61
CA ARG A 78 -9.63 -18.08 -9.06
C ARG A 78 -8.45 -17.10 -9.05
N ILE A 79 -8.69 -15.91 -9.54
CA ILE A 79 -7.67 -14.86 -9.57
C ILE A 79 -8.02 -13.83 -8.50
N MET A 80 -7.06 -13.57 -7.61
CA MET A 80 -7.24 -12.64 -6.50
C MET A 80 -6.05 -11.68 -6.41
N ALA A 81 -6.33 -10.38 -6.33
CA ALA A 81 -5.35 -9.36 -5.95
C ALA A 81 -5.60 -8.91 -4.52
N VAL A 82 -4.52 -8.73 -3.77
CA VAL A 82 -4.58 -8.06 -2.46
C VAL A 82 -3.80 -6.76 -2.55
N ILE A 83 -4.45 -5.66 -2.24
CA ILE A 83 -3.86 -4.31 -2.29
C ILE A 83 -4.13 -3.56 -0.98
N GLY A 84 -3.15 -2.81 -0.50
CA GLY A 84 -3.33 -1.91 0.63
C GLY A 84 -4.03 -0.60 0.20
N ASN A 85 -4.74 0.03 1.13
CA ASN A 85 -5.43 1.30 0.89
C ASN A 85 -4.48 2.44 0.47
N GLY A 86 -3.26 2.49 1.02
CA GLY A 86 -2.24 3.43 0.56
C GLY A 86 -1.80 3.15 -0.88
N SER A 87 -1.48 1.90 -1.23
CA SER A 87 -1.10 1.52 -2.59
C SER A 87 -2.20 1.75 -3.62
N LEU A 88 -3.46 1.79 -3.18
CA LEU A 88 -4.60 2.08 -4.05
C LEU A 88 -4.62 3.54 -4.56
N THR A 89 -3.85 4.45 -3.95
CA THR A 89 -3.71 5.84 -4.42
C THR A 89 -2.79 5.98 -5.63
N GLY A 90 -2.01 4.95 -5.97
CA GLY A 90 -1.13 4.95 -7.13
C GLY A 90 -1.87 4.91 -8.47
N GLY A 91 -1.37 5.62 -9.48
CA GLY A 91 -2.00 5.73 -10.82
C GLY A 91 -2.24 4.37 -11.48
N MET A 92 -1.25 3.47 -11.44
CA MET A 92 -1.40 2.12 -12.01
C MET A 92 -2.53 1.30 -11.34
N ALA A 93 -2.85 1.56 -10.08
CA ALA A 93 -3.98 0.90 -9.42
C ALA A 93 -5.30 1.31 -10.06
N TYR A 94 -5.48 2.60 -10.40
CA TYR A 94 -6.65 3.09 -11.12
C TYR A 94 -6.74 2.53 -12.53
N GLU A 95 -5.63 2.48 -13.27
CA GLU A 95 -5.57 1.85 -14.59
C GLU A 95 -5.96 0.37 -14.50
N GLY A 96 -5.45 -0.34 -13.49
CA GLY A 96 -5.78 -1.73 -13.21
C GLY A 96 -7.24 -1.94 -12.88
N LEU A 97 -7.83 -1.11 -12.02
CA LEU A 97 -9.25 -1.16 -11.66
C LEU A 97 -10.14 -0.90 -12.87
N ASN A 98 -9.81 0.12 -13.66
CA ASN A 98 -10.57 0.45 -14.86
C ASN A 98 -10.64 -0.73 -15.85
N ASN A 99 -9.53 -1.47 -16.02
CA ASN A 99 -9.50 -2.65 -16.89
C ASN A 99 -10.14 -3.87 -16.24
N ALA A 100 -9.86 -4.12 -14.95
CA ALA A 100 -10.35 -5.28 -14.23
C ALA A 100 -11.89 -5.33 -14.12
N ALA A 101 -12.55 -4.17 -14.07
CA ALA A 101 -14.00 -4.08 -14.03
C ALA A 101 -14.70 -4.66 -15.28
N LEU A 102 -13.99 -4.75 -16.41
CA LEU A 102 -14.50 -5.30 -17.67
C LEU A 102 -14.16 -6.77 -17.87
N GLU A 103 -13.36 -7.37 -16.98
CA GLU A 103 -13.03 -8.80 -17.07
C GLU A 103 -14.26 -9.67 -16.83
N LYS A 104 -14.21 -10.87 -17.37
CA LYS A 104 -15.25 -11.89 -17.16
C LYS A 104 -14.73 -12.93 -16.17
N GLY A 105 -15.64 -13.51 -15.43
CA GLY A 105 -15.31 -14.61 -14.53
C GLY A 105 -14.86 -14.16 -13.13
N ASN A 106 -14.24 -15.08 -12.40
CA ASN A 106 -13.94 -14.94 -10.99
C ASN A 106 -12.65 -14.13 -10.74
N LEU A 107 -12.76 -12.83 -10.75
CA LEU A 107 -11.70 -11.90 -10.38
C LEU A 107 -12.09 -11.19 -9.08
N VAL A 108 -11.26 -11.30 -8.05
CA VAL A 108 -11.50 -10.64 -6.77
C VAL A 108 -10.37 -9.68 -6.46
N ILE A 109 -10.72 -8.44 -6.19
CA ILE A 109 -9.79 -7.42 -5.67
C ILE A 109 -10.09 -7.24 -4.19
N VAL A 110 -9.12 -7.55 -3.36
CA VAL A 110 -9.18 -7.40 -1.91
C VAL A 110 -8.42 -6.15 -1.53
N ILE A 111 -9.11 -5.16 -0.96
CA ILE A 111 -8.46 -4.03 -0.32
C ILE A 111 -8.33 -4.29 1.18
N ASN A 112 -7.09 -4.20 1.68
CA ASN A 112 -6.82 -4.12 3.11
C ASN A 112 -6.79 -2.65 3.52
N ASP A 113 -7.91 -2.18 4.08
CA ASP A 113 -8.08 -0.80 4.51
C ASP A 113 -7.85 -0.68 6.02
N ASN A 114 -6.68 -0.19 6.38
CA ASN A 114 -6.29 0.14 7.76
C ASN A 114 -6.05 1.64 7.97
N GLN A 115 -6.40 2.48 7.00
CA GLN A 115 -6.31 3.94 7.00
C GLN A 115 -4.88 4.51 6.89
N TRP A 116 -3.88 3.66 6.88
CA TRP A 116 -2.47 4.03 6.91
C TRP A 116 -1.71 3.48 5.71
N SER A 117 -0.68 4.22 5.32
CA SER A 117 0.47 3.73 4.54
C SER A 117 1.72 3.75 5.44
N ILE A 118 2.78 4.43 5.07
CA ILE A 118 3.86 4.80 5.99
C ILE A 118 3.33 5.86 6.94
N ASP A 119 2.83 6.97 6.41
CA ASP A 119 2.07 7.99 7.13
C ASP A 119 0.55 7.78 6.93
N GLN A 120 -0.26 8.63 7.51
CA GLN A 120 -1.70 8.65 7.33
C GLN A 120 -2.02 8.96 5.87
N ASN A 121 -2.95 8.20 5.29
CA ASN A 121 -3.32 8.39 3.90
C ASN A 121 -4.01 9.72 3.66
N VAL A 122 -3.76 10.31 2.50
CA VAL A 122 -4.32 11.60 2.06
C VAL A 122 -5.15 11.46 0.79
N GLY A 123 -5.87 12.52 0.43
CA GLY A 123 -6.57 12.63 -0.85
C GLY A 123 -8.03 12.17 -0.84
N GLY A 124 -8.68 12.35 -1.98
CA GLY A 124 -10.11 12.12 -2.16
C GLY A 124 -10.53 10.66 -1.99
N LEU A 125 -9.68 9.71 -2.39
CA LEU A 125 -9.93 8.29 -2.19
C LEU A 125 -10.01 7.93 -0.70
N THR A 126 -9.14 8.50 0.13
CA THR A 126 -9.16 8.29 1.59
C THR A 126 -10.48 8.76 2.19
N THR A 127 -11.01 9.89 1.72
CA THR A 127 -12.33 10.38 2.10
C THR A 127 -13.44 9.42 1.68
N ALA A 128 -13.38 8.88 0.46
CA ALA A 128 -14.36 7.91 -0.02
C ALA A 128 -14.31 6.59 0.77
N LEU A 129 -13.10 6.08 1.06
CA LEU A 129 -12.93 4.89 1.90
C LEU A 129 -13.47 5.11 3.32
N LYS A 130 -13.26 6.32 3.89
CA LYS A 130 -13.84 6.67 5.19
C LYS A 130 -15.38 6.62 5.16
N LYS A 131 -16.03 7.19 4.15
CA LYS A 131 -17.50 7.11 3.98
C LYS A 131 -17.98 5.65 3.91
N LEU A 132 -17.24 4.81 3.18
CA LEU A 132 -17.55 3.38 3.07
C LEU A 132 -17.40 2.65 4.41
N ARG A 133 -16.38 2.95 5.20
CA ARG A 133 -16.22 2.39 6.56
C ARG A 133 -17.36 2.84 7.49
N ASP A 134 -17.63 4.15 7.53
CA ASP A 134 -18.66 4.74 8.40
C ASP A 134 -20.06 4.19 8.09
N SER A 135 -20.35 3.96 6.81
CA SER A 135 -21.61 3.39 6.34
C SER A 135 -21.63 1.85 6.29
N LYS A 136 -20.57 1.18 6.74
CA LYS A 136 -20.40 -0.28 6.61
C LYS A 136 -20.63 -0.77 5.18
N GLY A 137 -20.08 -0.03 4.22
CA GLY A 137 -20.14 -0.36 2.80
C GLY A 137 -21.44 0.05 2.09
N GLN A 138 -22.34 0.79 2.76
CA GLN A 138 -23.65 1.15 2.22
C GLN A 138 -23.70 2.55 1.59
N ASP A 139 -22.57 3.27 1.54
CA ASP A 139 -22.55 4.60 0.91
C ASP A 139 -22.94 4.50 -0.57
N PRO A 140 -23.93 5.32 -1.02
CA PRO A 140 -24.36 5.31 -2.41
C PRO A 140 -23.30 5.84 -3.38
N GLU A 141 -22.36 6.67 -2.89
CA GLU A 141 -21.23 7.21 -3.67
C GLU A 141 -20.02 6.26 -3.67
N ASN A 142 -20.27 4.97 -3.80
CA ASN A 142 -19.23 3.95 -3.79
C ASN A 142 -18.46 3.96 -5.13
N PRO A 143 -17.17 4.37 -5.16
CA PRO A 143 -16.41 4.48 -6.39
C PRO A 143 -16.18 3.12 -7.07
N PHE A 144 -16.08 2.04 -6.32
CA PHE A 144 -15.84 0.71 -6.88
C PHE A 144 -17.07 0.17 -7.60
N LYS A 145 -18.27 0.45 -7.08
CA LYS A 145 -19.52 0.17 -7.78
C LYS A 145 -19.65 1.02 -9.05
N ALA A 146 -19.18 2.26 -9.01
CA ALA A 146 -19.18 3.15 -10.18
C ALA A 146 -18.25 2.63 -11.30
N PHE A 147 -17.15 1.93 -10.98
CA PHE A 147 -16.33 1.22 -11.95
C PHE A 147 -17.01 -0.02 -12.55
N GLY A 148 -18.04 -0.56 -11.89
CA GLY A 148 -18.75 -1.76 -12.33
C GLY A 148 -18.46 -3.03 -11.53
N PHE A 149 -17.74 -2.94 -10.42
CA PHE A 149 -17.52 -4.08 -9.54
C PHE A 149 -18.74 -4.39 -8.69
N ASP A 150 -18.97 -5.66 -8.44
CA ASP A 150 -19.66 -6.05 -7.22
C ASP A 150 -18.84 -5.66 -6.02
N TYR A 151 -19.52 -5.36 -4.91
CA TYR A 151 -18.86 -4.85 -3.73
C TYR A 151 -19.33 -5.57 -2.46
N ARG A 152 -18.37 -5.98 -1.63
CA ARG A 152 -18.58 -6.53 -0.30
C ARG A 152 -17.70 -5.79 0.70
N TYR A 153 -18.25 -5.60 1.92
CA TYR A 153 -17.53 -4.96 3.02
C TYR A 153 -17.43 -5.90 4.21
N VAL A 154 -16.23 -6.00 4.80
CA VAL A 154 -15.94 -6.74 6.03
C VAL A 154 -15.54 -5.75 7.10
N ALA A 155 -16.36 -5.64 8.13
CA ALA A 155 -16.18 -4.63 9.19
C ALA A 155 -15.00 -4.96 10.14
N ASP A 156 -14.72 -6.24 10.37
CA ASP A 156 -13.60 -6.71 11.20
C ASP A 156 -12.75 -7.73 10.42
N GLY A 157 -11.76 -7.20 9.72
CA GLY A 157 -10.79 -8.00 8.97
C GLY A 157 -9.67 -8.58 9.85
N ASN A 158 -9.63 -8.28 11.12
CA ASN A 158 -8.74 -8.92 12.08
C ASN A 158 -9.39 -10.12 12.78
N ASP A 159 -10.68 -10.35 12.57
CA ASP A 159 -11.37 -11.55 13.03
C ASP A 159 -11.32 -12.66 11.99
N LEU A 160 -10.73 -13.81 12.38
CA LEU A 160 -10.50 -14.93 11.46
C LEU A 160 -11.83 -15.55 10.98
N GLU A 161 -12.84 -15.63 11.83
CA GLU A 161 -14.12 -16.20 11.47
C GLU A 161 -14.86 -15.33 10.45
N SER A 162 -14.90 -14.01 10.67
CA SER A 162 -15.44 -13.03 9.73
C SER A 162 -14.75 -13.13 8.37
N MET A 163 -13.42 -13.30 8.35
CA MET A 163 -12.67 -13.46 7.11
C MET A 163 -12.97 -14.78 6.40
N ILE A 164 -13.03 -15.90 7.11
CA ILE A 164 -13.39 -17.21 6.53
C ILE A 164 -14.79 -17.15 5.92
N ASN A 165 -15.75 -16.55 6.61
CA ASN A 165 -17.12 -16.39 6.12
C ASN A 165 -17.15 -15.51 4.86
N ALA A 166 -16.49 -14.35 4.87
CA ALA A 166 -16.43 -13.46 3.72
C ALA A 166 -15.84 -14.16 2.47
N PHE A 167 -14.70 -14.85 2.63
CA PHE A 167 -14.11 -15.60 1.52
C PHE A 167 -14.94 -16.79 1.07
N SER A 168 -15.69 -17.43 1.97
CA SER A 168 -16.61 -18.51 1.63
C SER A 168 -17.79 -18.02 0.80
N GLU A 169 -18.33 -16.84 1.14
CA GLU A 169 -19.44 -16.22 0.40
C GLU A 169 -19.06 -15.83 -1.02
N ILE A 170 -17.84 -15.35 -1.22
CA ILE A 170 -17.36 -14.90 -2.53
C ILE A 170 -16.67 -16.00 -3.34
N ARG A 171 -16.66 -17.25 -2.83
CA ARG A 171 -15.93 -18.36 -3.42
C ARG A 171 -16.32 -18.64 -4.87
N ASP A 172 -17.58 -18.53 -5.17
CA ASP A 172 -18.16 -18.93 -6.45
C ASP A 172 -18.66 -17.74 -7.28
N VAL A 173 -18.08 -16.52 -7.05
CA VAL A 173 -18.37 -15.36 -7.89
C VAL A 173 -17.92 -15.62 -9.33
N ASN A 174 -18.67 -15.08 -10.28
CA ASN A 174 -18.45 -15.27 -11.71
C ASN A 174 -18.25 -13.96 -12.48
N HIS A 175 -18.02 -12.87 -11.77
CA HIS A 175 -17.73 -11.55 -12.31
C HIS A 175 -16.84 -10.78 -11.32
N PRO A 176 -16.23 -9.66 -11.73
CA PRO A 176 -15.31 -8.94 -10.90
C PRO A 176 -15.94 -8.42 -9.60
N LEU A 177 -15.29 -8.72 -8.47
CA LEU A 177 -15.75 -8.35 -7.15
C LEU A 177 -14.66 -7.58 -6.39
N PHE A 178 -15.06 -6.52 -5.71
CA PHE A 178 -14.23 -5.73 -4.82
C PHE A 178 -14.58 -6.06 -3.36
N LEU A 179 -13.65 -6.70 -2.65
CA LEU A 179 -13.77 -7.05 -1.24
C LEU A 179 -13.02 -6.02 -0.40
N HIS A 180 -13.77 -5.18 0.29
CA HIS A 180 -13.24 -4.15 1.17
C HIS A 180 -13.16 -4.66 2.61
N ILE A 181 -11.95 -4.85 3.11
CA ILE A 181 -11.68 -5.37 4.46
C ILE A 181 -11.16 -4.23 5.32
N ASN A 182 -11.88 -3.90 6.39
CA ASN A 182 -11.43 -2.95 7.38
C ASN A 182 -10.57 -3.65 8.44
N THR A 183 -9.34 -3.21 8.63
CA THR A 183 -8.39 -3.77 9.60
C THR A 183 -7.83 -2.69 10.50
N LEU A 184 -7.27 -3.10 11.63
CA LEU A 184 -6.51 -2.24 12.54
C LEU A 184 -5.01 -2.48 12.32
N LYS A 185 -4.29 -1.45 11.87
CA LYS A 185 -2.83 -1.50 11.76
C LYS A 185 -2.20 -1.69 13.15
N GLY A 186 -1.19 -2.53 13.26
CA GLY A 186 -0.55 -2.81 14.55
C GLY A 186 -1.30 -3.79 15.45
N LYS A 187 -2.42 -4.38 15.02
CA LYS A 187 -3.21 -5.33 15.81
C LYS A 187 -2.34 -6.45 16.40
N GLY A 188 -2.41 -6.60 17.71
CA GLY A 188 -1.63 -7.59 18.47
C GLY A 188 -0.42 -7.01 19.20
N TYR A 189 -0.03 -5.78 18.92
CA TYR A 189 1.05 -5.08 19.61
C TYR A 189 0.62 -3.63 19.93
N GLN A 190 0.34 -3.36 21.21
CA GLN A 190 -0.25 -2.08 21.63
C GLN A 190 0.58 -0.84 21.21
N PRO A 191 1.92 -0.83 21.37
CA PRO A 191 2.71 0.31 20.92
C PRO A 191 2.59 0.60 19.41
N ALA A 192 2.37 -0.44 18.58
CA ALA A 192 2.17 -0.25 17.14
C ALA A 192 0.75 0.25 16.78
N ILE A 193 -0.21 0.14 17.68
CA ILE A 193 -1.53 0.73 17.53
C ILE A 193 -1.51 2.21 17.94
N GLU A 194 -0.66 2.56 18.91
CA GLU A 194 -0.52 3.92 19.42
C GLU A 194 0.39 4.81 18.58
N ASP A 195 1.29 4.20 17.79
CA ASP A 195 2.22 4.90 16.90
C ASP A 195 2.43 4.06 15.62
N GLU A 196 1.45 4.13 14.72
CA GLU A 196 1.42 3.34 13.49
C GLU A 196 2.50 3.74 12.51
N GLU A 197 2.95 5.00 12.50
CA GLU A 197 4.02 5.48 11.65
C GLU A 197 5.36 4.92 12.08
N LYS A 198 5.72 5.05 13.35
CA LYS A 198 6.95 4.50 13.94
C LYS A 198 7.09 3.00 13.67
N HIS A 199 5.97 2.26 13.77
CA HIS A 199 5.96 0.80 13.63
C HIS A 199 5.69 0.30 12.22
N HIS A 200 5.59 1.19 11.23
CA HIS A 200 5.49 0.78 9.83
C HIS A 200 6.77 0.09 9.35
N TRP A 201 7.92 0.64 9.70
CA TRP A 201 9.23 0.05 9.49
C TRP A 201 10.13 0.37 10.66
N VAL A 202 10.51 -0.65 11.43
CA VAL A 202 11.35 -0.50 12.61
C VAL A 202 12.65 -1.29 12.48
N ARG A 203 13.71 -0.75 13.06
CA ARG A 203 14.93 -1.52 13.34
C ARG A 203 14.67 -2.48 14.50
N PRO A 204 15.55 -3.46 14.71
CA PRO A 204 15.45 -4.30 15.90
C PRO A 204 15.28 -3.45 17.18
N PHE A 205 14.26 -3.73 17.94
CA PHE A 205 13.88 -3.01 19.15
C PHE A 205 13.57 -3.98 20.28
N ASN A 206 13.52 -3.47 21.50
CA ASN A 206 13.21 -4.25 22.68
C ASN A 206 11.69 -4.28 22.91
N LEU A 207 11.09 -5.46 22.89
CA LEU A 207 9.65 -5.64 23.08
C LEU A 207 9.12 -5.18 24.45
N SER A 208 10.01 -5.11 25.48
CA SER A 208 9.56 -4.75 26.83
C SER A 208 9.34 -3.26 27.04
N ASP A 209 10.04 -2.39 26.31
CA ASP A 209 10.03 -0.95 26.48
C ASP A 209 9.95 -0.16 25.15
N ASP A 210 9.78 -0.87 24.04
CA ASP A 210 9.72 -0.30 22.68
C ASP A 210 10.94 0.56 22.30
N SER A 211 12.07 0.36 23.00
CA SER A 211 13.30 1.09 22.73
C SER A 211 14.04 0.53 21.52
N SER A 212 14.46 1.39 20.62
CA SER A 212 15.35 1.05 19.51
C SER A 212 16.68 1.81 19.63
N LYS A 213 17.76 1.24 19.09
CA LYS A 213 19.02 2.00 18.96
C LYS A 213 18.78 3.15 17.99
N SER A 214 18.70 4.37 18.51
CA SER A 214 18.62 5.57 17.69
C SER A 214 19.92 5.70 16.89
N ILE A 215 19.79 5.92 15.59
CA ILE A 215 20.90 6.51 14.84
C ILE A 215 20.71 8.00 14.96
N THR A 216 21.67 8.67 15.59
CA THR A 216 21.73 10.13 15.53
C THR A 216 21.83 10.48 14.04
N ALA A 217 20.76 11.01 13.48
CA ALA A 217 20.79 11.52 12.13
C ALA A 217 21.78 12.69 12.11
N GLY A 218 22.96 12.44 11.60
CA GLY A 218 23.85 13.52 11.17
C GLY A 218 23.12 14.39 10.14
N SER A 219 23.69 15.53 9.74
CA SER A 219 23.11 16.37 8.70
C SER A 219 23.02 15.57 7.39
N THR A 220 21.83 15.08 7.09
CA THR A 220 21.53 14.39 5.83
C THR A 220 21.36 15.42 4.71
N PRO A 221 21.58 15.04 3.44
CA PRO A 221 21.27 15.93 2.31
C PRO A 221 19.82 16.44 2.35
N ALA A 222 18.86 15.59 2.71
CA ALA A 222 17.45 15.99 2.87
C ALA A 222 17.27 17.03 3.98
N GLY A 223 17.88 16.83 5.15
CA GLY A 223 17.82 17.79 6.25
C GLY A 223 18.45 19.15 5.91
N ILE A 224 19.49 19.17 5.06
CA ILE A 224 20.05 20.42 4.54
C ILE A 224 19.05 21.11 3.59
N ALA A 225 18.44 20.36 2.67
CA ALA A 225 17.46 20.89 1.73
C ALA A 225 16.23 21.46 2.47
N ILE A 226 15.70 20.75 3.46
CA ILE A 226 14.57 21.22 4.28
C ILE A 226 14.90 22.53 4.98
N LYS A 227 16.06 22.63 5.62
CA LYS A 227 16.51 23.88 6.28
C LYS A 227 16.66 25.03 5.29
N THR A 228 17.14 24.74 4.08
CA THR A 228 17.27 25.74 3.03
C THR A 228 15.90 26.25 2.57
N VAL A 229 14.94 25.35 2.37
CA VAL A 229 13.56 25.70 2.02
C VAL A 229 12.92 26.54 3.13
N ALA A 230 13.02 26.09 4.39
CA ALA A 230 12.50 26.82 5.54
C ALA A 230 13.09 28.24 5.62
N SER A 231 14.42 28.36 5.48
CA SER A 231 15.08 29.68 5.51
C SER A 231 14.65 30.60 4.35
N ALA A 232 14.33 30.02 3.18
CA ALA A 232 13.83 30.80 2.06
C ALA A 232 12.43 31.33 2.32
N ILE A 233 11.56 30.52 2.92
CA ILE A 233 10.19 30.91 3.31
C ILE A 233 10.26 32.02 4.38
N ASP A 234 11.07 31.83 5.42
CA ASP A 234 11.28 32.83 6.47
C ASP A 234 11.86 34.14 5.90
N GLY A 235 12.61 34.06 4.81
CA GLY A 235 13.12 35.19 4.04
C GLY A 235 12.11 35.89 3.14
N GLY A 236 10.84 35.42 3.12
CA GLY A 236 9.75 36.01 2.35
C GLY A 236 9.54 35.38 0.97
N GLN A 237 10.06 34.18 0.72
CA GLN A 237 9.83 33.45 -0.54
C GLN A 237 8.53 32.65 -0.46
N GLU A 238 7.44 33.19 -1.01
CA GLU A 238 6.09 32.61 -0.89
C GLU A 238 5.76 31.53 -1.93
N ASN A 239 6.55 31.41 -3.00
CA ASN A 239 6.26 30.51 -4.13
C ASN A 239 7.04 29.19 -4.10
N ILE A 240 7.62 28.81 -2.96
CA ILE A 240 8.35 27.54 -2.80
C ILE A 240 7.46 26.50 -2.11
N MET A 241 7.55 25.24 -2.53
CA MET A 241 6.77 24.14 -1.96
C MET A 241 7.61 22.85 -1.85
N ALA A 242 7.58 22.24 -0.68
CA ALA A 242 8.10 20.90 -0.46
C ALA A 242 7.03 19.87 -0.82
N ILE A 243 7.36 18.91 -1.67
CA ILE A 243 6.46 17.89 -2.18
C ILE A 243 7.03 16.53 -1.84
N THR A 244 6.19 15.58 -1.40
CA THR A 244 6.58 14.19 -1.17
C THR A 244 5.45 13.23 -1.57
N ALA A 245 5.77 11.94 -1.73
CA ALA A 245 4.78 10.91 -2.01
C ALA A 245 4.77 9.87 -0.87
N ALA A 246 3.96 10.12 0.17
CA ALA A 246 3.69 9.25 1.32
C ALA A 246 4.91 8.86 2.18
N ILE A 247 6.01 9.63 2.13
CA ILE A 247 7.25 9.32 2.86
C ILE A 247 7.84 10.54 3.62
N PRO A 248 7.03 11.37 4.28
CA PRO A 248 7.54 12.56 4.96
C PRO A 248 8.56 12.23 6.04
N GLY A 249 8.31 11.23 6.89
CA GLY A 249 9.18 10.84 7.99
C GLY A 249 10.56 10.35 7.53
N VAL A 250 10.65 9.71 6.36
CA VAL A 250 11.95 9.26 5.78
C VAL A 250 12.89 10.43 5.54
N PHE A 251 12.35 11.57 5.15
CA PHE A 251 13.13 12.79 4.90
C PHE A 251 13.19 13.74 6.10
N GLY A 252 12.35 13.53 7.12
CA GLY A 252 12.23 14.41 8.29
C GLY A 252 11.40 15.67 8.01
N LEU A 253 10.38 15.53 7.15
CA LEU A 253 9.44 16.60 6.80
C LEU A 253 8.35 16.84 7.86
N ASP A 254 8.27 16.03 8.92
CA ASP A 254 7.19 16.09 9.92
C ASP A 254 7.09 17.45 10.59
N THR A 255 8.20 17.95 11.12
CA THR A 255 8.25 19.31 11.71
C THR A 255 8.08 20.41 10.67
N PHE A 256 8.47 20.18 9.41
CA PHE A 256 8.28 21.12 8.33
C PHE A 256 6.79 21.27 7.97
N LYS A 257 6.06 20.16 7.83
CA LYS A 257 4.61 20.19 7.54
C LYS A 257 3.81 20.92 8.62
N GLU A 258 4.22 20.79 9.89
CA GLU A 258 3.60 21.51 11.01
C GLU A 258 3.89 23.01 10.99
N SER A 259 5.13 23.40 10.64
CA SER A 259 5.59 24.79 10.67
C SER A 259 5.19 25.57 9.41
N TYR A 260 5.10 24.91 8.26
CA TYR A 260 4.85 25.51 6.95
C TYR A 260 3.77 24.74 6.16
N PRO A 261 2.53 24.61 6.70
CA PRO A 261 1.49 23.77 6.08
C PRO A 261 1.10 24.22 4.66
N ASP A 262 1.15 25.53 4.37
CA ASP A 262 0.82 26.07 3.04
C ASP A 262 1.94 25.86 2.01
N HIS A 263 3.13 25.47 2.45
CA HIS A 263 4.31 25.19 1.63
C HIS A 263 4.66 23.69 1.58
N TYR A 264 3.72 22.85 1.97
CA TYR A 264 3.89 21.40 2.02
C TYR A 264 2.77 20.69 1.27
N LEU A 265 3.12 19.66 0.51
CA LEU A 265 2.18 18.79 -0.16
C LEU A 265 2.64 17.34 -0.07
N ASP A 266 1.78 16.46 0.42
CA ASP A 266 1.88 15.02 0.26
C ASP A 266 0.82 14.57 -0.75
N VAL A 267 1.25 13.92 -1.82
CA VAL A 267 0.37 13.42 -2.88
C VAL A 267 -0.12 11.99 -2.64
N GLY A 268 0.26 11.37 -1.51
CA GLY A 268 0.05 9.95 -1.26
C GLY A 268 1.06 9.08 -2.04
N ILE A 269 0.79 7.77 -2.17
CA ILE A 269 1.65 6.88 -2.98
C ILE A 269 1.33 7.13 -4.46
N ALA A 270 1.83 8.23 -5.00
CA ALA A 270 1.55 8.73 -6.33
C ALA A 270 2.78 9.45 -6.93
N GLU A 271 3.88 8.73 -7.07
CA GLU A 271 5.17 9.28 -7.48
C GLU A 271 5.12 9.93 -8.87
N GLN A 272 4.34 9.35 -9.79
CA GLN A 272 4.17 9.92 -11.13
C GLN A 272 3.42 11.26 -11.06
N ASP A 273 2.42 11.36 -10.19
CA ASP A 273 1.67 12.59 -9.97
C ASP A 273 2.55 13.67 -9.33
N SER A 274 3.41 13.31 -8.36
CA SER A 274 4.33 14.25 -7.71
C SER A 274 5.24 14.97 -8.71
N VAL A 275 5.76 14.23 -9.68
CA VAL A 275 6.61 14.78 -10.76
C VAL A 275 5.80 15.69 -11.70
N ALA A 276 4.63 15.22 -12.13
CA ALA A 276 3.76 15.98 -13.02
C ALA A 276 3.25 17.26 -12.35
N PHE A 277 2.83 17.16 -11.08
CA PHE A 277 2.43 18.30 -10.26
C PHE A 277 3.57 19.33 -10.13
N ALA A 278 4.77 18.86 -9.75
CA ALA A 278 5.95 19.73 -9.63
C ALA A 278 6.25 20.47 -10.94
N ALA A 279 6.15 19.79 -12.09
CA ALA A 279 6.33 20.41 -13.40
C ALA A 279 5.29 21.50 -13.68
N GLY A 280 4.01 21.24 -13.37
CA GLY A 280 2.92 22.20 -13.51
C GLY A 280 3.09 23.40 -12.59
N PHE A 281 3.47 23.15 -11.33
CA PHE A 281 3.71 24.18 -10.33
C PHE A 281 4.89 25.10 -10.73
N ALA A 282 5.99 24.50 -11.22
CA ALA A 282 7.12 25.26 -11.74
C ALA A 282 6.74 26.11 -12.97
N LYS A 283 5.96 25.53 -13.88
CA LYS A 283 5.51 26.25 -15.08
C LYS A 283 4.62 27.45 -14.76
N ALA A 284 3.87 27.37 -13.64
CA ALA A 284 3.04 28.46 -13.13
C ALA A 284 3.83 29.51 -12.32
N GLY A 285 5.14 29.39 -12.20
CA GLY A 285 6.02 30.33 -11.48
C GLY A 285 6.35 29.93 -10.05
N GLY A 286 5.94 28.75 -9.62
CA GLY A 286 6.32 28.17 -8.33
C GLY A 286 7.72 27.54 -8.35
N GLN A 287 8.25 27.25 -7.18
CA GLN A 287 9.54 26.58 -6.97
C GLN A 287 9.31 25.28 -6.19
N PRO A 288 9.04 24.16 -6.87
CA PRO A 288 8.85 22.88 -6.22
C PRO A 288 10.18 22.28 -5.77
N VAL A 289 10.20 21.70 -4.59
CA VAL A 289 11.30 20.86 -4.09
C VAL A 289 10.73 19.49 -3.79
N LEU A 290 11.06 18.51 -4.63
CA LEU A 290 10.53 17.16 -4.53
C LEU A 290 11.44 16.27 -3.68
N PHE A 291 10.88 15.68 -2.64
CA PHE A 291 11.53 14.74 -1.73
C PHE A 291 11.07 13.33 -2.04
N GLU A 292 11.87 12.59 -2.82
CA GLU A 292 11.58 11.24 -3.29
C GLU A 292 12.82 10.35 -3.21
N ASN A 293 12.61 9.04 -3.06
CA ASN A 293 13.66 8.05 -3.25
C ASN A 293 13.99 7.92 -4.75
N SER A 294 15.27 7.95 -5.09
CA SER A 294 15.77 8.00 -6.48
C SER A 294 15.28 6.88 -7.39
N THR A 295 14.81 5.77 -6.84
CA THR A 295 14.27 4.63 -7.59
C THR A 295 12.81 4.80 -8.00
N PHE A 296 12.05 5.66 -7.34
CA PHE A 296 10.61 5.83 -7.58
C PHE A 296 10.27 6.78 -8.73
N PRO A 297 10.91 7.96 -8.85
CA PRO A 297 10.62 8.86 -9.98
C PRO A 297 10.94 8.26 -11.34
N ALA A 298 11.86 7.29 -11.42
CA ALA A 298 12.21 6.64 -12.68
C ALA A 298 11.04 5.86 -13.32
N ALA A 299 9.99 5.54 -12.56
CA ALA A 299 8.78 4.92 -13.08
C ALA A 299 7.79 5.94 -13.67
N GLY A 300 8.03 7.23 -13.49
CA GLY A 300 7.19 8.34 -13.96
C GLY A 300 7.77 9.15 -15.12
N LEU A 301 8.94 8.77 -15.57
CA LEU A 301 9.63 9.32 -16.76
C LEU A 301 9.54 8.33 -17.90
#